data_f9a51590868dae61cafe87a6cde84dbd
#
_entry.id   f9a51590868dae61cafe87a6cde84dbd
#
_cell.length_a   1.000
_cell.length_b   1.000
_cell.length_c   1.000
_cell.angle_alpha   90.00
_cell.angle_beta   90.00
_cell.angle_gamma   90.00
#
_symmetry.space_group_name_H-M   'P 1'
#
loop_
_entity.id
_entity.type
_entity.pdbx_description
1 polymer ?
#
loop_
_entity_poly.entity_id
_entity_poly.type
_entity_poly.pdbx_seq_one_letter_code
_entity_poly.pdbx_strand_id
1 'polypeptide(L)'
;MAKMHWILFLHILMGQGCLFTCRLYEYHFIAENKSWSEAQTYCREKYTDLAKVFDMTDMSRLRNSTQNQGEAWIGLNNNTGGNRTWHWSLPGVEYIQNDSSWNQNGRQETEPGPGNCGRKRDKLVDVSCDSTMWFICYDGMKKDNKTYLIEEYKNWTEAQSYCRYNYTDLASGLDQVDGEEIEALVKSKATPFSAWVGLFRDSWRWSDGSNSSFRYWDMQLFNDEQSNKTCAMTLLNRSGKWSSDECDKEKPFFCYDDKLILIKENKTWKEALDYCRESHRGLVSITNPYQQRWAEVRAKNASSPFVWLGLRYSCTLDLWFWVNDKLVCYEKWSREGKTEDCGRAVGMMRGGPYEWVSQRDNETYNFICSLE
;
A
#
# COMPACT_ATOMS: atom_id res chain seq x y z
N MET A 1 -46.18 1.05 14.22
CA MET A 1 -45.13 0.15 14.77
C MET A 1 -44.57 -0.81 13.72
N ALA A 2 -45.33 -1.41 12.81
CA ALA A 2 -44.82 -2.34 11.79
C ALA A 2 -43.79 -1.75 10.80
N LYS A 3 -43.98 -0.49 10.35
CA LYS A 3 -43.02 0.16 9.42
C LYS A 3 -41.64 0.39 10.03
N MET A 4 -41.51 0.60 11.33
CA MET A 4 -40.24 0.84 12.01
C MET A 4 -39.40 -0.46 12.17
N HIS A 5 -40.08 -1.61 12.34
CA HIS A 5 -39.41 -2.90 12.37
C HIS A 5 -38.81 -3.31 11.01
N TRP A 6 -39.48 -2.99 9.91
CA TRP A 6 -38.97 -3.29 8.56
C TRP A 6 -37.74 -2.46 8.21
N ILE A 7 -37.68 -1.19 8.62
CA ILE A 7 -36.52 -0.33 8.40
C ILE A 7 -35.31 -0.82 9.20
N LEU A 8 -35.49 -1.24 10.45
CA LEU A 8 -34.45 -1.85 11.28
C LEU A 8 -33.96 -3.20 10.70
N PHE A 9 -34.86 -4.04 10.18
CA PHE A 9 -34.50 -5.30 9.52
C PHE A 9 -33.69 -5.05 8.22
N LEU A 10 -34.08 -4.05 7.42
CA LEU A 10 -33.33 -3.64 6.23
C LEU A 10 -31.91 -3.12 6.57
N HIS A 11 -31.76 -2.34 7.65
CA HIS A 11 -30.45 -1.87 8.10
C HIS A 11 -29.55 -2.99 8.63
N ILE A 12 -30.12 -4.00 9.29
CA ILE A 12 -29.38 -5.16 9.77
C ILE A 12 -28.94 -6.04 8.58
N LEU A 13 -29.80 -6.23 7.58
CA LEU A 13 -29.47 -6.96 6.34
C LEU A 13 -28.42 -6.21 5.50
N MET A 14 -28.50 -4.89 5.40
CA MET A 14 -27.49 -4.08 4.71
C MET A 14 -26.14 -4.09 5.43
N GLY A 15 -26.11 -4.07 6.76
CA GLY A 15 -24.88 -4.18 7.55
C GLY A 15 -24.15 -5.52 7.39
N GLN A 16 -24.88 -6.61 7.12
CA GLN A 16 -24.26 -7.93 6.88
C GLN A 16 -23.76 -8.11 5.44
N GLY A 17 -24.31 -7.37 4.47
CA GLY A 17 -23.92 -7.48 3.05
C GLY A 17 -22.51 -6.96 2.75
N CYS A 18 -21.97 -6.05 3.59
CA CYS A 18 -20.62 -5.53 3.42
C CYS A 18 -19.51 -6.44 3.98
N LEU A 19 -19.87 -7.53 4.66
CA LEU A 19 -18.92 -8.48 5.25
C LEU A 19 -18.39 -9.53 4.25
N PHE A 20 -19.05 -9.71 3.10
CA PHE A 20 -18.56 -10.58 2.04
C PHE A 20 -17.47 -9.86 1.23
N THR A 21 -16.24 -9.96 1.68
CA THR A 21 -15.07 -9.46 0.96
C THR A 21 -14.74 -10.41 -0.19
N CYS A 22 -14.98 -9.96 -1.43
CA CYS A 22 -14.36 -10.57 -2.59
C CYS A 22 -12.83 -10.48 -2.43
N ARG A 23 -12.14 -11.60 -2.53
CA ARG A 23 -10.69 -11.65 -2.34
C ARG A 23 -10.01 -11.40 -3.67
N LEU A 24 -9.81 -10.13 -4.03
CA LEU A 24 -9.06 -9.77 -5.25
C LEU A 24 -7.59 -10.17 -5.19
N TYR A 25 -7.13 -10.72 -4.07
CA TYR A 25 -5.76 -11.10 -3.79
C TYR A 25 -5.69 -12.18 -2.71
N GLU A 26 -4.94 -13.24 -2.96
CA GLU A 26 -4.81 -14.38 -2.04
C GLU A 26 -3.35 -14.76 -1.82
N TYR A 27 -3.03 -15.17 -0.59
CA TYR A 27 -1.75 -15.77 -0.24
C TYR A 27 -1.87 -17.29 -0.18
N HIS A 28 -0.88 -17.96 -0.75
CA HIS A 28 -0.76 -19.40 -0.76
C HIS A 28 0.56 -19.80 -0.11
N PHE A 29 0.47 -20.51 1.02
CA PHE A 29 1.64 -21.11 1.66
C PHE A 29 1.99 -22.42 0.95
N ILE A 30 3.24 -22.55 0.50
CA ILE A 30 3.77 -23.75 -0.15
C ILE A 30 4.77 -24.39 0.81
N ALA A 31 4.46 -25.59 1.27
CA ALA A 31 5.26 -26.31 2.26
C ALA A 31 6.53 -27.00 1.67
N GLU A 32 6.64 -27.02 0.35
CA GLU A 32 7.86 -27.52 -0.32
C GLU A 32 9.04 -26.60 -0.02
N ASN A 33 10.19 -27.19 0.29
CA ASN A 33 11.42 -26.42 0.45
C ASN A 33 12.08 -26.18 -0.89
N LYS A 34 12.36 -24.92 -1.21
CA LYS A 34 13.04 -24.49 -2.44
C LYS A 34 13.97 -23.32 -2.13
N SER A 35 15.02 -23.16 -2.93
CA SER A 35 15.78 -21.91 -2.97
C SER A 35 14.87 -20.75 -3.38
N TRP A 36 15.27 -19.52 -3.06
CA TRP A 36 14.45 -18.35 -3.37
C TRP A 36 14.11 -18.22 -4.86
N SER A 37 15.07 -18.49 -5.75
CA SER A 37 14.87 -18.41 -7.20
C SER A 37 13.94 -19.52 -7.73
N GLU A 38 14.06 -20.73 -7.20
CA GLU A 38 13.16 -21.84 -7.56
C GLU A 38 11.73 -21.58 -7.03
N ALA A 39 11.60 -21.02 -5.82
CA ALA A 39 10.33 -20.59 -5.26
C ALA A 39 9.67 -19.49 -6.11
N GLN A 40 10.45 -18.49 -6.58
CA GLN A 40 9.96 -17.46 -7.50
C GLN A 40 9.47 -18.08 -8.82
N THR A 41 10.22 -18.98 -9.41
CA THR A 41 9.84 -19.68 -10.64
C THR A 41 8.54 -20.46 -10.46
N TYR A 42 8.43 -21.23 -9.38
CA TYR A 42 7.22 -21.98 -9.02
C TYR A 42 6.00 -21.06 -8.88
N CYS A 43 6.15 -19.92 -8.14
CA CYS A 43 5.06 -18.98 -7.96
C CYS A 43 4.63 -18.34 -9.30
N ARG A 44 5.57 -18.01 -10.18
CA ARG A 44 5.27 -17.44 -11.50
C ARG A 44 4.59 -18.41 -12.46
N GLU A 45 4.87 -19.70 -12.32
CA GLU A 45 4.23 -20.74 -13.13
C GLU A 45 2.79 -21.06 -12.68
N LYS A 46 2.51 -21.01 -11.37
CA LYS A 46 1.23 -21.49 -10.82
C LYS A 46 0.35 -20.37 -10.25
N TYR A 47 0.91 -19.22 -9.96
CA TYR A 47 0.29 -18.04 -9.36
C TYR A 47 0.80 -16.77 -10.04
N THR A 48 0.78 -15.65 -9.37
CA THR A 48 1.31 -14.39 -9.93
C THR A 48 2.82 -14.23 -9.69
N ASP A 49 3.27 -14.33 -8.43
CA ASP A 49 4.70 -14.26 -8.05
C ASP A 49 4.87 -14.67 -6.57
N LEU A 50 6.11 -14.63 -6.05
CA LEU A 50 6.37 -14.68 -4.62
C LEU A 50 5.62 -13.58 -3.87
N ALA A 51 5.15 -13.89 -2.68
CA ALA A 51 4.30 -13.01 -1.90
C ALA A 51 4.93 -11.64 -1.65
N LYS A 52 4.21 -10.58 -2.00
CA LYS A 52 4.51 -9.20 -1.62
C LYS A 52 3.53 -8.73 -0.55
N VAL A 53 3.98 -7.78 0.26
CA VAL A 53 3.22 -7.26 1.40
C VAL A 53 3.22 -5.75 1.33
N PHE A 54 2.05 -5.13 1.37
CA PHE A 54 1.92 -3.68 1.30
C PHE A 54 1.70 -3.01 2.66
N ASP A 55 1.13 -3.74 3.63
CA ASP A 55 0.82 -3.20 4.96
C ASP A 55 0.61 -4.32 6.00
N MET A 56 0.24 -3.92 7.21
CA MET A 56 -0.05 -4.86 8.30
C MET A 56 -1.31 -5.72 8.06
N THR A 57 -2.24 -5.24 7.22
CA THR A 57 -3.41 -6.05 6.83
C THR A 57 -2.97 -7.24 5.98
N ASP A 58 -2.09 -7.00 5.02
CA ASP A 58 -1.46 -8.04 4.21
C ASP A 58 -0.65 -9.01 5.06
N MET A 59 0.15 -8.51 6.02
CA MET A 59 0.88 -9.37 6.95
C MET A 59 -0.04 -10.27 7.75
N SER A 60 -1.16 -9.74 8.23
CA SER A 60 -2.15 -10.52 8.97
C SER A 60 -2.75 -11.63 8.09
N ARG A 61 -3.09 -11.31 6.83
CA ARG A 61 -3.64 -12.29 5.87
C ARG A 61 -2.63 -13.36 5.51
N LEU A 62 -1.38 -12.98 5.24
CA LEU A 62 -0.29 -13.92 4.96
C LEU A 62 -0.11 -14.90 6.12
N ARG A 63 -0.06 -14.40 7.35
CA ARG A 63 0.02 -15.26 8.55
C ARG A 63 -1.18 -16.19 8.71
N ASN A 64 -2.38 -15.69 8.43
CA ASN A 64 -3.62 -16.46 8.58
C ASN A 64 -3.82 -17.50 7.47
N SER A 65 -3.03 -17.46 6.39
CA SER A 65 -3.09 -18.45 5.31
C SER A 65 -2.39 -19.77 5.66
N THR A 66 -1.69 -19.86 6.80
CA THR A 66 -0.99 -21.06 7.23
C THR A 66 -1.04 -21.26 8.75
N GLN A 67 -0.90 -22.52 9.18
CA GLN A 67 -0.66 -22.89 10.57
C GLN A 67 0.84 -23.11 10.88
N ASN A 68 1.72 -22.98 9.87
CA ASN A 68 3.16 -23.10 10.05
C ASN A 68 3.69 -21.99 10.95
N GLN A 69 4.69 -22.30 11.78
CA GLN A 69 5.33 -21.37 12.71
C GLN A 69 6.82 -21.15 12.40
N GLY A 70 7.34 -21.70 11.30
CA GLY A 70 8.73 -21.58 10.88
C GLY A 70 9.04 -20.34 10.07
N GLU A 71 10.06 -20.46 9.27
CA GLU A 71 10.51 -19.45 8.32
C GLU A 71 9.93 -19.75 6.93
N ALA A 72 9.66 -18.72 6.14
CA ALA A 72 9.23 -18.90 4.75
C ALA A 72 9.67 -17.72 3.88
N TRP A 73 10.09 -18.00 2.64
CA TRP A 73 10.45 -16.97 1.67
C TRP A 73 9.28 -16.05 1.34
N ILE A 74 9.59 -14.77 1.14
CA ILE A 74 8.71 -13.76 0.54
C ILE A 74 9.41 -13.10 -0.65
N GLY A 75 8.68 -12.37 -1.47
CA GLY A 75 9.18 -11.84 -2.73
C GLY A 75 10.12 -10.63 -2.64
N LEU A 76 10.72 -10.36 -1.50
CA LEU A 76 11.63 -9.23 -1.33
C LEU A 76 13.09 -9.71 -1.41
N ASN A 77 13.90 -9.05 -2.24
CA ASN A 77 15.33 -9.35 -2.34
C ASN A 77 16.18 -8.07 -2.39
N ASN A 78 17.43 -8.19 -1.97
CA ASN A 78 18.42 -7.14 -2.04
C ASN A 78 19.33 -7.38 -3.26
N ASN A 79 19.13 -6.63 -4.33
CA ASN A 79 20.03 -6.68 -5.46
C ASN A 79 21.34 -5.93 -5.12
N THR A 80 22.35 -6.65 -4.71
CA THR A 80 23.65 -6.16 -4.20
C THR A 80 24.43 -5.24 -5.15
N GLY A 81 23.96 -5.00 -6.35
CA GLY A 81 24.51 -3.99 -7.30
C GLY A 81 23.57 -2.82 -7.54
N GLY A 82 22.41 -2.77 -6.88
CA GLY A 82 21.39 -1.75 -7.11
C GLY A 82 21.58 -0.48 -6.26
N ASN A 83 21.30 0.69 -6.87
CA ASN A 83 21.25 1.94 -6.14
C ASN A 83 20.17 1.91 -5.06
N ARG A 84 20.47 2.40 -3.85
CA ARG A 84 19.46 2.63 -2.81
C ARG A 84 18.47 3.67 -3.29
N THR A 85 17.17 3.42 -3.08
CA THR A 85 16.09 4.37 -3.42
C THR A 85 15.38 4.84 -2.17
N TRP A 86 14.96 6.12 -2.20
CA TRP A 86 14.20 6.72 -1.14
C TRP A 86 12.75 6.26 -1.15
N HIS A 87 12.20 6.06 0.04
CA HIS A 87 10.82 5.65 0.29
C HIS A 87 10.24 6.42 1.48
N TRP A 88 8.93 6.59 1.47
CA TRP A 88 8.18 6.95 2.66
C TRP A 88 7.69 5.69 3.39
N SER A 89 7.73 5.70 4.72
CA SER A 89 7.33 4.57 5.57
C SER A 89 5.84 4.26 5.48
N LEU A 90 5.01 5.30 5.38
CA LEU A 90 3.56 5.15 5.25
C LEU A 90 3.21 4.51 3.91
N PRO A 91 2.55 3.34 3.92
CA PRO A 91 2.16 2.66 2.70
C PRO A 91 1.28 3.53 1.79
N GLY A 92 1.57 3.50 0.49
CA GLY A 92 0.80 4.27 -0.52
C GLY A 92 1.27 5.71 -0.72
N VAL A 93 2.24 6.19 0.07
CA VAL A 93 2.88 7.50 -0.14
C VAL A 93 4.14 7.30 -0.98
N GLU A 94 4.16 7.89 -2.18
CA GLU A 94 5.30 7.76 -3.10
C GLU A 94 6.33 8.88 -2.84
N TYR A 95 7.63 8.52 -2.96
CA TYR A 95 8.71 9.50 -2.93
C TYR A 95 8.94 10.06 -4.35
N ILE A 96 8.93 11.38 -4.47
CA ILE A 96 9.16 12.10 -5.74
C ILE A 96 10.55 12.76 -5.67
N GLN A 97 11.44 12.41 -6.59
CA GLN A 97 12.86 12.75 -6.54
C GLN A 97 13.19 14.25 -6.74
N ASN A 98 12.27 15.06 -7.28
CA ASN A 98 12.54 16.48 -7.63
C ASN A 98 12.06 17.47 -6.57
N ASP A 99 12.38 17.20 -5.30
CA ASP A 99 11.84 17.96 -4.21
C ASP A 99 12.79 19.02 -3.67
N SER A 100 12.29 20.26 -3.55
CA SER A 100 13.01 21.41 -2.99
C SER A 100 13.11 21.41 -1.45
N SER A 101 12.43 20.49 -0.77
CA SER A 101 12.42 20.38 0.69
C SER A 101 13.71 19.80 1.26
N TRP A 102 14.58 19.24 0.43
CA TRP A 102 15.90 18.83 0.84
C TRP A 102 16.83 20.02 1.07
N ASN A 103 17.60 19.97 2.11
CA ASN A 103 18.73 20.88 2.25
C ASN A 103 19.80 20.49 1.22
N GLN A 104 19.87 21.20 0.10
CA GLN A 104 20.87 20.97 -0.95
C GLN A 104 22.32 21.11 -0.46
N ASN A 105 22.53 21.80 0.67
CA ASN A 105 23.82 21.92 1.36
C ASN A 105 23.94 20.93 2.54
N GLY A 106 22.96 20.06 2.77
CA GLY A 106 22.81 19.24 3.96
C GLY A 106 23.48 17.87 3.92
N ARG A 107 24.35 17.58 2.94
CA ARG A 107 25.43 16.63 3.17
C ARG A 107 26.39 17.26 4.16
N GLN A 108 26.11 17.10 5.45
CA GLN A 108 27.20 17.27 6.43
C GLN A 108 28.16 16.10 6.18
N GLU A 109 29.24 16.40 5.47
CA GLU A 109 30.39 15.50 5.24
C GLU A 109 31.07 15.06 6.54
N THR A 110 30.51 15.38 7.70
CA THR A 110 31.10 15.16 9.02
C THR A 110 30.53 13.97 9.77
N GLU A 111 29.47 13.31 9.27
CA GLU A 111 28.98 12.06 9.86
C GLU A 111 29.49 10.84 9.08
N PRO A 112 30.04 9.82 9.76
CA PRO A 112 30.57 8.62 9.08
C PRO A 112 29.46 7.79 8.51
N GLY A 113 29.38 7.73 7.18
CA GLY A 113 28.51 6.84 6.41
C GLY A 113 27.34 7.53 5.73
N PRO A 114 26.80 6.94 4.68
CA PRO A 114 25.64 7.48 3.99
C PRO A 114 24.41 7.39 4.90
N GLY A 115 23.79 8.51 5.22
CA GLY A 115 22.54 8.54 5.92
C GLY A 115 21.45 7.81 5.13
N ASN A 116 20.77 6.87 5.77
CA ASN A 116 19.71 6.08 5.13
C ASN A 116 18.32 6.41 5.66
N CYS A 117 18.23 7.35 6.63
CA CYS A 117 16.97 7.76 7.25
C CYS A 117 16.84 9.27 7.28
N GLY A 118 15.63 9.76 7.11
CA GLY A 118 15.33 11.18 7.04
C GLY A 118 14.91 11.76 8.38
N ARG A 119 15.54 12.88 8.76
CA ARG A 119 15.09 13.71 9.86
C ARG A 119 14.55 15.05 9.37
N LYS A 120 13.60 15.62 10.06
CA LYS A 120 13.08 16.97 9.88
C LYS A 120 13.62 17.89 10.98
N ARG A 121 14.12 19.05 10.56
CA ARG A 121 14.34 20.23 11.37
C ARG A 121 13.73 21.40 10.60
N ASP A 122 14.50 22.28 10.03
CA ASP A 122 14.00 23.29 9.07
C ASP A 122 13.76 22.65 7.69
N LYS A 123 14.68 21.78 7.28
CA LYS A 123 14.60 20.98 6.04
C LYS A 123 14.84 19.50 6.33
N LEU A 124 14.51 18.66 5.36
CA LEU A 124 14.85 17.24 5.39
C LEU A 124 16.37 17.05 5.24
N VAL A 125 16.93 16.19 6.08
CA VAL A 125 18.36 15.84 6.09
C VAL A 125 18.49 14.35 6.29
N ASP A 126 19.39 13.69 5.55
CA ASP A 126 19.73 12.29 5.72
C ASP A 126 20.79 12.09 6.82
N VAL A 127 20.52 11.13 7.69
CA VAL A 127 21.42 10.75 8.80
C VAL A 127 21.41 9.22 8.97
N SER A 128 22.37 8.68 9.77
CA SER A 128 22.38 7.27 10.13
C SER A 128 21.09 6.89 10.85
N CYS A 129 20.47 5.79 10.44
CA CYS A 129 19.25 5.27 11.06
C CYS A 129 19.45 4.87 12.53
N ASP A 130 20.69 4.63 12.97
CA ASP A 130 21.05 4.26 14.34
C ASP A 130 21.15 5.45 15.29
N SER A 131 21.18 6.67 14.74
CA SER A 131 21.11 7.89 15.54
C SER A 131 19.83 7.93 16.36
N THR A 132 19.86 8.49 17.56
CA THR A 132 18.68 8.60 18.41
C THR A 132 18.18 10.04 18.46
N MET A 133 16.88 10.24 18.23
CA MET A 133 16.23 11.55 18.33
C MET A 133 14.73 11.42 18.56
N TRP A 134 14.06 12.53 18.78
CA TRP A 134 12.61 12.63 18.80
C TRP A 134 12.03 12.21 17.46
N PHE A 135 10.74 11.98 17.38
CA PHE A 135 10.09 11.53 16.15
C PHE A 135 8.65 12.01 16.05
N ILE A 136 8.15 12.06 14.83
CA ILE A 136 6.82 12.54 14.52
C ILE A 136 5.98 11.37 14.00
N CYS A 137 4.93 11.02 14.75
CA CYS A 137 3.95 10.03 14.35
C CYS A 137 2.76 10.70 13.65
N TYR A 138 2.18 9.98 12.70
CA TYR A 138 0.96 10.33 11.98
C TYR A 138 -0.18 9.37 12.39
N ASP A 139 -1.36 9.91 12.66
CA ASP A 139 -2.58 9.16 12.97
C ASP A 139 -3.66 9.38 11.92
N GLY A 140 -3.69 8.51 10.91
CA GLY A 140 -4.69 8.53 9.84
C GLY A 140 -6.07 8.00 10.23
N MET A 141 -6.23 7.47 11.45
CA MET A 141 -7.53 6.98 11.95
C MET A 141 -8.38 8.11 12.52
N LYS A 142 -7.79 9.26 12.82
CA LYS A 142 -8.51 10.43 13.32
C LYS A 142 -9.05 11.26 12.17
N LYS A 143 -10.27 11.82 12.39
CA LYS A 143 -11.01 12.60 11.40
C LYS A 143 -10.20 13.77 10.80
N ASP A 144 -9.25 14.30 11.55
CA ASP A 144 -8.43 15.46 11.17
C ASP A 144 -6.98 15.09 10.81
N ASN A 145 -6.67 13.78 10.63
CA ASN A 145 -5.33 13.28 10.25
C ASN A 145 -4.19 13.96 11.04
N LYS A 146 -4.15 13.74 12.35
CA LYS A 146 -3.23 14.48 13.24
C LYS A 146 -1.82 13.92 13.28
N THR A 147 -0.85 14.81 13.45
CA THR A 147 0.56 14.50 13.73
C THR A 147 0.90 14.75 15.21
N TYR A 148 1.80 13.93 15.75
CA TYR A 148 2.21 13.97 17.15
C TYR A 148 3.73 13.95 17.26
N LEU A 149 4.31 14.94 17.95
CA LEU A 149 5.71 14.93 18.33
C LEU A 149 5.88 14.04 19.57
N ILE A 150 6.73 13.04 19.46
CA ILE A 150 7.08 12.14 20.57
C ILE A 150 8.48 12.53 21.06
N GLU A 151 8.57 12.99 22.29
CA GLU A 151 9.80 13.51 22.90
C GLU A 151 10.62 12.40 23.60
N GLU A 152 10.66 11.23 22.96
CA GLU A 152 11.49 10.11 23.35
C GLU A 152 12.65 9.96 22.37
N TYR A 153 13.85 9.59 22.87
CA TYR A 153 15.00 9.31 22.02
C TYR A 153 14.97 7.85 21.55
N LYS A 154 14.75 7.65 20.26
CA LYS A 154 14.74 6.32 19.61
C LYS A 154 15.51 6.40 18.30
N ASN A 155 16.10 5.27 17.87
CA ASN A 155 16.58 5.12 16.51
C ASN A 155 15.39 5.06 15.53
N TRP A 156 15.66 5.20 14.23
CA TRP A 156 14.58 5.31 13.24
C TRP A 156 13.64 4.10 13.22
N THR A 157 14.18 2.88 13.31
CA THR A 157 13.38 1.64 13.29
C THR A 157 12.53 1.48 14.55
N GLU A 158 13.07 1.87 15.71
CA GLU A 158 12.31 1.89 16.97
C GLU A 158 11.20 2.93 16.93
N ALA A 159 11.47 4.11 16.38
CA ALA A 159 10.49 5.18 16.18
C ALA A 159 9.36 4.73 15.24
N GLN A 160 9.70 4.10 14.12
CA GLN A 160 8.71 3.52 13.20
C GLN A 160 7.83 2.49 13.91
N SER A 161 8.44 1.56 14.64
CA SER A 161 7.72 0.52 15.38
C SER A 161 6.78 1.10 16.43
N TYR A 162 7.21 2.14 17.14
CA TYR A 162 6.40 2.87 18.12
C TYR A 162 5.19 3.54 17.45
N CYS A 163 5.41 4.27 16.34
CA CYS A 163 4.33 4.94 15.61
C CYS A 163 3.32 3.93 15.03
N ARG A 164 3.78 2.80 14.51
CA ARG A 164 2.90 1.74 13.99
C ARG A 164 2.09 1.04 15.09
N TYR A 165 2.61 0.98 16.30
CA TYR A 165 1.90 0.38 17.42
C TYR A 165 0.85 1.30 18.04
N ASN A 166 1.16 2.59 18.21
CA ASN A 166 0.32 3.56 18.93
C ASN A 166 -0.52 4.46 18.00
N TYR A 167 -0.14 4.59 16.73
CA TYR A 167 -0.70 5.46 15.71
C TYR A 167 -0.78 4.70 14.38
N THR A 168 -0.65 5.40 13.24
CA THR A 168 -0.64 4.76 11.92
C THR A 168 0.78 4.45 11.44
N ASP A 169 1.68 5.44 11.42
CA ASP A 169 3.09 5.30 11.01
C ASP A 169 3.87 6.58 11.40
N LEU A 170 5.17 6.65 11.08
CA LEU A 170 5.91 7.91 11.05
C LEU A 170 5.29 8.88 10.03
N ALA A 171 5.31 10.18 10.32
CA ALA A 171 4.85 11.21 9.40
C ALA A 171 5.56 11.08 8.05
N SER A 172 4.81 10.93 6.97
CA SER A 172 5.31 10.54 5.65
C SER A 172 4.65 11.33 4.54
N GLY A 173 5.44 11.68 3.53
CA GLY A 173 5.00 12.55 2.45
C GLY A 173 5.22 14.02 2.77
N LEU A 174 5.47 14.80 1.71
CA LEU A 174 5.79 16.21 1.85
C LEU A 174 4.60 17.02 2.36
N ASP A 175 3.40 16.68 1.92
CA ASP A 175 2.17 17.34 2.38
C ASP A 175 2.01 17.26 3.90
N GLN A 176 2.51 16.19 4.54
CA GLN A 176 2.54 16.08 5.99
C GLN A 176 3.78 16.75 6.58
N VAL A 177 4.96 16.42 6.05
CA VAL A 177 6.26 16.80 6.65
C VAL A 177 6.56 18.30 6.52
N ASP A 178 6.10 18.95 5.45
CA ASP A 178 6.19 20.39 5.22
C ASP A 178 4.83 21.10 5.47
N GLY A 179 3.84 20.38 6.00
CA GLY A 179 2.55 20.93 6.36
C GLY A 179 2.60 21.90 7.56
N GLU A 180 1.62 22.81 7.61
CA GLU A 180 1.51 23.84 8.68
C GLU A 180 1.52 23.23 10.09
N GLU A 181 1.00 22.04 10.26
CA GLU A 181 0.93 21.34 11.55
C GLU A 181 2.32 20.99 12.08
N ILE A 182 3.19 20.38 11.27
CA ILE A 182 4.57 20.05 11.67
C ILE A 182 5.41 21.33 11.79
N GLU A 183 5.22 22.30 10.91
CA GLU A 183 5.88 23.59 11.06
C GLU A 183 5.51 24.29 12.37
N ALA A 184 4.23 24.24 12.76
CA ALA A 184 3.77 24.78 14.03
C ALA A 184 4.40 24.04 15.22
N LEU A 185 4.50 22.71 15.15
CA LEU A 185 5.19 21.89 16.16
C LEU A 185 6.67 22.31 16.30
N VAL A 186 7.38 22.46 15.19
CA VAL A 186 8.79 22.87 15.18
C VAL A 186 8.96 24.27 15.77
N LYS A 187 8.09 25.22 15.40
CA LYS A 187 8.13 26.61 15.89
C LYS A 187 7.70 26.74 17.36
N SER A 188 6.91 25.81 17.89
CA SER A 188 6.41 25.86 19.29
C SER A 188 7.49 25.59 20.33
N LYS A 189 8.64 25.02 19.94
CA LYS A 189 9.74 24.68 20.86
C LYS A 189 10.75 25.80 20.95
N ALA A 190 11.12 26.15 22.18
CA ALA A 190 12.09 27.22 22.46
C ALA A 190 13.52 26.89 21.98
N THR A 191 13.84 25.61 21.86
CA THR A 191 15.15 25.14 21.35
C THR A 191 14.96 24.38 20.04
N PRO A 192 15.83 24.62 19.03
CA PRO A 192 15.80 23.85 17.80
C PRO A 192 15.98 22.37 18.08
N PHE A 193 15.09 21.52 17.58
CA PHE A 193 15.19 20.07 17.68
C PHE A 193 15.21 19.43 16.29
N SER A 194 15.63 18.18 16.25
CA SER A 194 15.49 17.32 15.07
C SER A 194 14.61 16.14 15.41
N ALA A 195 13.75 15.74 14.48
CA ALA A 195 12.86 14.62 14.68
C ALA A 195 12.86 13.69 13.46
N TRP A 196 12.78 12.39 13.70
CA TRP A 196 12.57 11.41 12.66
C TRP A 196 11.23 11.63 11.96
N VAL A 197 11.25 11.46 10.65
CA VAL A 197 10.08 11.30 9.80
C VAL A 197 10.16 9.99 9.04
N GLY A 198 9.11 9.60 8.35
CA GLY A 198 9.02 8.30 7.69
C GLY A 198 9.88 8.13 6.43
N LEU A 199 10.88 8.97 6.21
CA LEU A 199 11.75 8.89 5.04
C LEU A 199 12.92 7.94 5.31
N PHE A 200 13.14 6.98 4.40
CA PHE A 200 14.27 6.04 4.46
C PHE A 200 14.69 5.60 3.06
N ARG A 201 15.87 5.03 2.92
CA ARG A 201 16.33 4.41 1.68
C ARG A 201 16.93 3.03 1.92
N ASP A 202 16.64 2.12 1.00
CA ASP A 202 17.22 0.79 0.95
C ASP A 202 17.43 0.29 -0.50
N SER A 203 18.06 -0.86 -0.64
CA SER A 203 18.28 -1.56 -1.92
C SER A 203 17.32 -2.75 -2.11
N TRP A 204 16.39 -2.98 -1.19
CA TRP A 204 15.43 -4.09 -1.25
C TRP A 204 14.36 -3.84 -2.31
N ARG A 205 14.10 -4.86 -3.12
CA ARG A 205 13.14 -4.80 -4.24
C ARG A 205 12.19 -5.99 -4.21
N TRP A 206 10.94 -5.74 -4.52
CA TRP A 206 9.96 -6.81 -4.71
C TRP A 206 10.21 -7.52 -6.04
N SER A 207 10.06 -8.85 -6.06
CA SER A 207 10.31 -9.71 -7.21
C SER A 207 9.45 -9.39 -8.44
N ASP A 208 8.25 -8.85 -8.21
CA ASP A 208 7.33 -8.39 -9.25
C ASP A 208 7.62 -6.98 -9.78
N GLY A 209 8.70 -6.35 -9.32
CA GLY A 209 9.11 -4.99 -9.70
C GLY A 209 8.26 -3.87 -9.08
N SER A 210 7.36 -4.17 -8.15
CA SER A 210 6.55 -3.16 -7.48
C SER A 210 7.38 -2.29 -6.52
N ASN A 211 6.95 -1.02 -6.35
CA ASN A 211 7.62 -0.02 -5.51
C ASN A 211 7.02 0.04 -4.08
N SER A 212 6.48 -1.07 -3.56
CA SER A 212 5.96 -1.04 -2.19
C SER A 212 7.07 -0.74 -1.19
N SER A 213 6.86 0.31 -0.41
CA SER A 213 7.78 0.80 0.61
C SER A 213 7.62 0.12 1.97
N PHE A 214 6.59 -0.72 2.13
CA PHE A 214 6.36 -1.39 3.40
C PHE A 214 7.53 -2.32 3.74
N ARG A 215 8.04 -2.19 4.98
CA ARG A 215 9.08 -3.03 5.58
C ARG A 215 8.63 -3.43 6.98
N TYR A 216 8.90 -4.70 7.36
CA TYR A 216 8.53 -5.25 8.67
C TYR A 216 9.67 -6.09 9.25
N TRP A 217 10.87 -5.51 9.26
CA TRP A 217 12.08 -6.19 9.71
C TRP A 217 12.05 -6.54 11.21
N ASP A 218 12.61 -7.68 11.55
CA ASP A 218 12.89 -8.05 12.95
C ASP A 218 14.19 -7.37 13.39
N MET A 219 14.08 -6.46 14.35
CA MET A 219 15.21 -5.64 14.81
C MET A 219 16.36 -6.43 15.46
N GLN A 220 16.09 -7.67 15.89
CA GLN A 220 17.10 -8.51 16.55
C GLN A 220 17.80 -9.45 15.57
N LEU A 221 17.12 -9.84 14.49
CA LEU A 221 17.59 -10.88 13.57
C LEU A 221 17.94 -10.34 12.18
N PHE A 222 17.42 -9.19 11.80
CA PHE A 222 17.76 -8.55 10.53
C PHE A 222 19.03 -7.70 10.67
N ASN A 223 19.98 -7.92 9.77
CA ASN A 223 21.20 -7.12 9.63
C ASN A 223 21.47 -6.85 8.14
N ASP A 224 21.31 -5.60 7.73
CA ASP A 224 21.49 -5.12 6.34
C ASP A 224 22.98 -5.11 5.90
N GLU A 225 23.92 -5.27 6.85
CA GLU A 225 25.37 -5.30 6.54
C GLU A 225 25.85 -6.65 6.05
N GLN A 226 25.03 -7.72 6.19
CA GLN A 226 25.39 -9.07 5.76
C GLN A 226 25.22 -9.21 4.24
N SER A 227 26.29 -9.07 3.49
CA SER A 227 26.30 -9.02 2.03
C SER A 227 25.85 -10.31 1.32
N ASN A 228 25.85 -11.47 2.01
CA ASN A 228 25.44 -12.77 1.47
C ASN A 228 23.97 -13.11 1.75
N LYS A 229 23.30 -12.39 2.67
CA LYS A 229 21.90 -12.63 3.02
C LYS A 229 20.99 -11.65 2.27
N THR A 230 20.73 -11.94 1.02
CA THR A 230 20.06 -11.02 0.10
C THR A 230 18.62 -11.39 -0.23
N CYS A 231 18.08 -12.46 0.34
CA CYS A 231 16.69 -12.89 0.15
C CYS A 231 15.91 -12.80 1.46
N ALA A 232 14.72 -12.18 1.41
CA ALA A 232 13.91 -11.96 2.59
C ALA A 232 12.98 -13.14 2.88
N MET A 233 12.85 -13.40 4.17
CA MET A 233 11.94 -14.41 4.72
C MET A 233 11.06 -13.80 5.81
N THR A 234 9.88 -14.35 6.01
CA THR A 234 9.02 -14.06 7.16
C THR A 234 9.26 -15.06 8.27
N LEU A 235 9.26 -14.59 9.51
CA LEU A 235 9.41 -15.37 10.74
C LEU A 235 8.04 -15.53 11.39
N LEU A 236 7.35 -16.63 11.10
CA LEU A 236 5.95 -16.81 11.49
C LEU A 236 5.78 -16.91 13.01
N ASN A 237 6.76 -17.48 13.72
CA ASN A 237 6.82 -17.54 15.19
C ASN A 237 7.17 -16.20 15.87
N ARG A 238 7.57 -15.18 15.08
CA ARG A 238 7.88 -13.83 15.55
C ARG A 238 6.90 -12.79 15.01
N SER A 239 5.62 -13.12 15.02
CA SER A 239 4.54 -12.26 14.51
C SER A 239 4.64 -11.95 13.04
N GLY A 240 5.34 -12.78 12.25
CA GLY A 240 5.55 -12.59 10.82
C GLY A 240 6.55 -11.49 10.48
N LYS A 241 7.37 -11.02 11.43
CA LYS A 241 8.47 -10.09 11.14
C LYS A 241 9.45 -10.71 10.16
N TRP A 242 10.20 -9.87 9.47
CA TRP A 242 11.08 -10.30 8.39
C TRP A 242 12.53 -10.34 8.82
N SER A 243 13.26 -11.25 8.23
CA SER A 243 14.71 -11.29 8.24
C SER A 243 15.23 -11.66 6.85
N SER A 244 16.52 -11.75 6.70
CA SER A 244 17.17 -12.15 5.45
C SER A 244 18.03 -13.38 5.64
N ASP A 245 18.20 -14.15 4.56
CA ASP A 245 19.10 -15.30 4.51
C ASP A 245 19.74 -15.45 3.13
N GLU A 246 20.66 -16.39 2.98
CA GLU A 246 21.28 -16.75 1.72
C GLU A 246 20.23 -17.35 0.78
N CYS A 247 20.19 -16.87 -0.47
CA CYS A 247 19.12 -17.20 -1.41
C CYS A 247 19.10 -18.66 -1.89
N ASP A 248 20.20 -19.38 -1.70
CA ASP A 248 20.38 -20.80 -2.06
C ASP A 248 19.84 -21.76 -0.99
N LYS A 249 19.56 -21.27 0.22
CA LYS A 249 18.92 -22.09 1.24
C LYS A 249 17.52 -22.49 0.83
N GLU A 250 17.16 -23.72 1.17
CA GLU A 250 15.83 -24.24 0.89
C GLU A 250 14.87 -23.97 2.04
N LYS A 251 13.76 -23.29 1.75
CA LYS A 251 12.71 -22.97 2.70
C LYS A 251 11.32 -23.12 2.07
N PRO A 252 10.26 -23.32 2.88
CA PRO A 252 8.90 -23.06 2.45
C PRO A 252 8.77 -21.61 1.98
N PHE A 253 7.72 -21.30 1.26
CA PHE A 253 7.53 -19.98 0.69
C PHE A 253 6.07 -19.60 0.54
N PHE A 254 5.82 -18.32 0.35
CA PHE A 254 4.50 -17.79 0.03
C PHE A 254 4.45 -17.30 -1.41
N CYS A 255 3.45 -17.77 -2.14
CA CYS A 255 3.01 -17.17 -3.40
C CYS A 255 1.84 -16.22 -3.16
N TYR A 256 1.60 -15.33 -4.11
CA TYR A 256 0.35 -14.58 -4.16
C TYR A 256 -0.34 -14.74 -5.51
N ASP A 257 -1.63 -14.63 -5.49
CA ASP A 257 -2.47 -14.63 -6.67
C ASP A 257 -3.24 -13.31 -6.76
N ASP A 258 -3.04 -12.60 -7.86
CA ASP A 258 -3.69 -11.31 -8.13
C ASP A 258 -4.85 -11.54 -9.09
N LYS A 259 -6.05 -11.27 -8.62
CA LYS A 259 -7.29 -11.48 -9.35
C LYS A 259 -7.72 -10.26 -10.20
N LEU A 260 -6.81 -9.31 -10.42
CA LEU A 260 -7.07 -8.13 -11.23
C LEU A 260 -6.21 -8.10 -12.49
N ILE A 261 -6.81 -7.76 -13.60
CA ILE A 261 -6.11 -7.53 -14.86
C ILE A 261 -6.44 -6.15 -15.44
N LEU A 262 -5.40 -5.38 -15.76
CA LEU A 262 -5.54 -4.11 -16.48
C LEU A 262 -5.54 -4.37 -17.99
N ILE A 263 -6.59 -3.94 -18.66
CA ILE A 263 -6.69 -3.94 -20.12
C ILE A 263 -6.38 -2.53 -20.62
N LYS A 264 -5.32 -2.42 -21.44
CA LYS A 264 -4.80 -1.15 -21.96
C LYS A 264 -5.47 -0.70 -23.28
N GLU A 265 -6.51 -1.39 -23.69
CA GLU A 265 -7.36 -0.93 -24.78
C GLU A 265 -8.30 0.16 -24.30
N ASN A 266 -8.50 1.19 -25.10
CA ASN A 266 -9.50 2.23 -24.81
C ASN A 266 -10.86 1.77 -25.32
N LYS A 267 -11.79 1.56 -24.42
CA LYS A 267 -13.18 1.16 -24.71
C LYS A 267 -14.16 2.05 -23.96
N THR A 268 -15.36 2.21 -24.50
CA THR A 268 -16.49 2.76 -23.76
C THR A 268 -16.80 1.87 -22.54
N TRP A 269 -17.48 2.41 -21.55
CA TRP A 269 -17.78 1.63 -20.34
C TRP A 269 -18.55 0.33 -20.65
N LYS A 270 -19.50 0.43 -21.60
CA LYS A 270 -20.29 -0.74 -22.02
C LYS A 270 -19.43 -1.80 -22.73
N GLU A 271 -18.58 -1.38 -23.65
CA GLU A 271 -17.66 -2.29 -24.35
C GLU A 271 -16.65 -2.93 -23.38
N ALA A 272 -16.16 -2.17 -22.39
CA ALA A 272 -15.28 -2.67 -21.34
C ALA A 272 -15.99 -3.71 -20.45
N LEU A 273 -17.26 -3.46 -20.10
CA LEU A 273 -18.08 -4.41 -19.34
C LEU A 273 -18.28 -5.70 -20.10
N ASP A 274 -18.64 -5.62 -21.39
CA ASP A 274 -18.87 -6.77 -22.24
C ASP A 274 -17.57 -7.57 -22.42
N TYR A 275 -16.44 -6.91 -22.72
CA TYR A 275 -15.12 -7.54 -22.79
C TYR A 275 -14.76 -8.30 -21.50
N CYS A 276 -14.93 -7.67 -20.32
CA CYS A 276 -14.63 -8.33 -19.06
C CYS A 276 -15.58 -9.50 -18.77
N ARG A 277 -16.83 -9.46 -19.24
CA ARG A 277 -17.79 -10.57 -19.07
C ARG A 277 -17.50 -11.75 -19.97
N GLU A 278 -17.03 -11.48 -21.19
CA GLU A 278 -16.71 -12.55 -22.17
C GLU A 278 -15.41 -13.26 -21.82
N SER A 279 -14.37 -12.51 -21.41
CA SER A 279 -13.02 -13.05 -21.21
C SER A 279 -12.67 -13.31 -19.73
N HIS A 280 -13.42 -12.71 -18.80
CA HIS A 280 -13.17 -12.69 -17.36
C HIS A 280 -14.50 -12.78 -16.59
N ARG A 281 -14.54 -12.31 -15.33
CA ARG A 281 -15.76 -12.33 -14.51
C ARG A 281 -16.56 -11.02 -14.54
N GLY A 282 -15.97 -9.94 -15.03
CA GLY A 282 -16.61 -8.64 -15.16
C GLY A 282 -15.67 -7.49 -14.79
N LEU A 283 -16.14 -6.25 -14.90
CA LEU A 283 -15.43 -5.08 -14.40
C LEU A 283 -15.25 -5.15 -12.88
N VAL A 284 -14.10 -4.69 -12.40
CA VAL A 284 -13.75 -4.75 -10.96
C VAL A 284 -14.73 -3.93 -10.11
N SER A 285 -15.11 -4.51 -8.96
CA SER A 285 -15.84 -3.82 -7.90
C SER A 285 -14.94 -3.60 -6.71
N ILE A 286 -14.95 -2.39 -6.16
CA ILE A 286 -14.13 -1.97 -5.04
C ILE A 286 -15.04 -1.68 -3.85
N THR A 287 -15.05 -2.55 -2.85
CA THR A 287 -15.96 -2.47 -1.70
C THR A 287 -15.26 -2.14 -0.38
N ASN A 288 -13.95 -1.92 -0.40
CA ASN A 288 -13.15 -1.56 0.77
C ASN A 288 -11.81 -0.89 0.35
N PRO A 289 -11.14 -0.19 1.29
CA PRO A 289 -9.86 0.49 1.01
C PRO A 289 -8.73 -0.45 0.56
N TYR A 290 -8.78 -1.70 0.98
CA TYR A 290 -7.80 -2.71 0.61
C TYR A 290 -7.87 -3.05 -0.89
N GLN A 291 -9.08 -3.30 -1.40
CA GLN A 291 -9.30 -3.54 -2.84
C GLN A 291 -8.95 -2.31 -3.66
N GLN A 292 -9.24 -1.11 -3.15
CA GLN A 292 -8.86 0.15 -3.77
C GLN A 292 -7.35 0.20 -4.01
N ARG A 293 -6.54 -0.09 -3.01
CA ARG A 293 -5.07 -0.10 -3.14
C ARG A 293 -4.58 -1.04 -4.23
N TRP A 294 -5.15 -2.25 -4.34
CA TRP A 294 -4.78 -3.19 -5.39
C TRP A 294 -5.18 -2.70 -6.79
N ALA A 295 -6.33 -2.07 -6.92
CA ALA A 295 -6.75 -1.43 -8.16
C ALA A 295 -5.83 -0.25 -8.53
N GLU A 296 -5.37 0.55 -7.58
CA GLU A 296 -4.40 1.64 -7.77
C GLU A 296 -3.08 1.14 -8.36
N VAL A 297 -2.55 0.04 -7.84
CA VAL A 297 -1.33 -0.59 -8.38
C VAL A 297 -1.49 -0.96 -9.85
N ARG A 298 -2.67 -1.41 -10.26
CA ARG A 298 -2.98 -1.70 -11.67
C ARG A 298 -3.16 -0.43 -12.48
N ALA A 299 -3.92 0.54 -11.98
CA ALA A 299 -4.20 1.80 -12.65
C ALA A 299 -2.94 2.62 -12.94
N LYS A 300 -1.91 2.53 -12.10
CA LYS A 300 -0.61 3.18 -12.31
C LYS A 300 -0.01 2.87 -13.69
N ASN A 301 -0.22 1.67 -14.21
CA ASN A 301 0.29 1.22 -15.49
C ASN A 301 -0.66 1.48 -16.68
N ALA A 302 -1.77 2.16 -16.46
CA ALA A 302 -2.71 2.52 -17.53
C ALA A 302 -2.10 3.53 -18.51
N SER A 303 -2.58 3.56 -19.75
CA SER A 303 -2.19 4.53 -20.76
C SER A 303 -3.18 5.71 -20.89
N SER A 304 -4.41 5.53 -20.40
CA SER A 304 -5.45 6.56 -20.38
C SER A 304 -5.47 7.34 -19.06
N PRO A 305 -6.04 8.55 -18.99
CA PRO A 305 -6.10 9.37 -17.77
C PRO A 305 -6.99 8.78 -16.68
N PHE A 306 -7.95 7.95 -17.07
CA PHE A 306 -8.86 7.23 -16.18
C PHE A 306 -8.84 5.74 -16.50
N VAL A 307 -9.33 4.95 -15.55
CA VAL A 307 -9.51 3.49 -15.67
C VAL A 307 -10.94 3.16 -15.26
N TRP A 308 -11.71 2.51 -16.14
CA TRP A 308 -13.07 2.12 -15.82
C TRP A 308 -13.14 1.10 -14.69
N LEU A 309 -14.07 1.33 -13.76
CA LEU A 309 -14.51 0.41 -12.73
C LEU A 309 -15.93 -0.08 -13.03
N GLY A 310 -16.38 -1.11 -12.33
CA GLY A 310 -17.72 -1.68 -12.49
C GLY A 310 -18.84 -0.91 -11.78
N LEU A 311 -18.67 0.35 -11.44
CA LEU A 311 -19.67 1.18 -10.77
C LEU A 311 -20.36 2.10 -11.77
N ARG A 312 -21.71 2.08 -11.79
CA ARG A 312 -22.55 2.87 -12.70
C ARG A 312 -23.71 3.49 -11.97
N TYR A 313 -24.17 4.67 -12.44
CA TYR A 313 -25.38 5.31 -11.97
C TYR A 313 -26.61 4.79 -12.71
N SER A 314 -27.66 4.46 -11.97
CA SER A 314 -28.97 4.08 -12.50
C SER A 314 -29.97 5.22 -12.32
N CYS A 315 -30.39 5.86 -13.40
CA CYS A 315 -31.44 6.88 -13.37
C CYS A 315 -32.81 6.34 -12.93
N THR A 316 -33.09 5.06 -13.18
CA THR A 316 -34.37 4.44 -12.80
C THR A 316 -34.45 4.23 -11.29
N LEU A 317 -33.30 3.89 -10.66
CA LEU A 317 -33.21 3.58 -9.26
C LEU A 317 -32.68 4.75 -8.42
N ASP A 318 -32.18 5.80 -9.08
CA ASP A 318 -31.56 6.98 -8.48
C ASP A 318 -30.43 6.64 -7.50
N LEU A 319 -29.55 5.69 -7.93
CA LEU A 319 -28.45 5.23 -7.12
C LEU A 319 -27.27 4.72 -7.96
N TRP A 320 -26.09 4.71 -7.33
CA TRP A 320 -24.89 4.03 -7.81
C TRP A 320 -24.92 2.56 -7.45
N PHE A 321 -24.56 1.68 -8.39
CA PHE A 321 -24.52 0.23 -8.16
C PHE A 321 -23.34 -0.41 -8.86
N TRP A 322 -22.80 -1.46 -8.24
CA TRP A 322 -21.82 -2.33 -8.86
C TRP A 322 -22.49 -3.32 -9.80
N VAL A 323 -21.93 -3.52 -11.01
CA VAL A 323 -22.48 -4.42 -12.04
C VAL A 323 -22.45 -5.92 -11.70
N ASN A 324 -21.88 -6.27 -10.57
CA ASN A 324 -21.86 -7.63 -10.03
C ASN A 324 -22.72 -7.76 -8.76
N ASP A 325 -23.73 -6.91 -8.62
CA ASP A 325 -24.72 -6.90 -7.53
C ASP A 325 -24.14 -6.74 -6.11
N LYS A 326 -22.90 -6.28 -5.99
CA LYS A 326 -22.30 -5.92 -4.69
C LYS A 326 -22.84 -4.59 -4.19
N LEU A 327 -22.94 -4.48 -2.86
CA LEU A 327 -23.31 -3.21 -2.22
C LEU A 327 -22.17 -2.19 -2.32
N VAL A 328 -22.54 -0.91 -2.44
CA VAL A 328 -21.59 0.21 -2.38
C VAL A 328 -21.27 0.51 -0.91
N CYS A 329 -20.28 -0.19 -0.36
CA CYS A 329 -19.86 -0.09 1.05
C CYS A 329 -18.64 0.81 1.26
N TYR A 330 -18.01 1.21 0.18
CA TYR A 330 -16.83 2.04 0.16
C TYR A 330 -16.91 2.99 -1.02
N GLU A 331 -16.50 4.23 -0.81
CA GLU A 331 -16.44 5.28 -1.83
C GLU A 331 -15.12 6.06 -1.69
N LYS A 332 -14.53 6.43 -2.82
CA LYS A 332 -13.32 7.28 -2.89
C LYS A 332 -13.49 8.37 -3.96
N TRP A 333 -14.58 9.11 -3.88
CA TRP A 333 -14.85 10.19 -4.81
C TRP A 333 -13.88 11.37 -4.61
N SER A 334 -13.46 11.99 -5.72
CA SER A 334 -12.81 13.29 -5.65
C SER A 334 -13.83 14.36 -5.21
N ARG A 335 -13.33 15.50 -4.71
CA ARG A 335 -14.15 16.53 -4.07
C ARG A 335 -15.36 17.00 -4.91
N GLU A 336 -15.22 17.03 -6.24
CA GLU A 336 -16.27 17.45 -7.18
C GLU A 336 -16.55 16.35 -8.24
N GLY A 337 -16.08 15.13 -7.98
CA GLY A 337 -16.10 14.05 -8.97
C GLY A 337 -17.39 13.26 -9.04
N LYS A 338 -18.32 13.42 -8.12
CA LYS A 338 -19.58 12.67 -8.06
C LYS A 338 -20.70 13.45 -8.74
N THR A 339 -21.11 13.02 -9.94
CA THR A 339 -22.25 13.60 -10.66
C THR A 339 -23.27 12.50 -10.91
N GLU A 340 -24.50 12.71 -10.44
CA GLU A 340 -25.60 11.75 -10.46
C GLU A 340 -26.54 12.04 -11.64
N ASP A 341 -26.07 11.76 -12.86
CA ASP A 341 -26.77 11.90 -14.13
C ASP A 341 -26.87 10.58 -14.89
N CYS A 342 -27.82 10.46 -15.80
CA CYS A 342 -27.92 9.34 -16.72
C CYS A 342 -26.67 9.21 -17.59
N GLY A 343 -26.26 7.96 -17.86
CA GLY A 343 -25.10 7.70 -18.70
C GLY A 343 -23.76 8.00 -18.00
N ARG A 344 -23.73 7.89 -16.67
CA ARG A 344 -22.50 8.07 -15.87
C ARG A 344 -21.98 6.72 -15.35
N ALA A 345 -20.68 6.56 -15.42
CA ALA A 345 -19.93 5.44 -14.86
C ALA A 345 -18.64 5.94 -14.18
N VAL A 346 -18.03 5.12 -13.36
CA VAL A 346 -16.86 5.53 -12.56
C VAL A 346 -15.56 5.25 -13.31
N GLY A 347 -14.81 6.32 -13.56
CA GLY A 347 -13.40 6.28 -13.89
C GLY A 347 -12.52 6.56 -12.66
N MET A 348 -11.61 5.68 -12.32
CA MET A 348 -10.58 5.95 -11.32
C MET A 348 -9.42 6.70 -11.99
N MET A 349 -8.96 7.79 -11.38
CA MET A 349 -7.83 8.59 -11.87
C MET A 349 -6.56 7.74 -11.97
N ARG A 350 -5.80 7.92 -13.05
CA ARG A 350 -4.46 7.37 -13.19
C ARG A 350 -3.45 8.26 -12.49
N GLY A 351 -2.93 7.82 -11.37
CA GLY A 351 -1.93 8.58 -10.61
C GLY A 351 -2.53 9.59 -9.64
N GLY A 352 -1.68 10.20 -8.82
CA GLY A 352 -2.10 11.08 -7.74
C GLY A 352 -2.90 10.33 -6.66
N PRO A 353 -4.03 10.88 -6.20
CA PRO A 353 -4.82 10.28 -5.12
C PRO A 353 -5.66 9.07 -5.56
N TYR A 354 -5.65 8.69 -6.85
CA TYR A 354 -6.47 7.59 -7.41
C TYR A 354 -7.94 7.66 -7.01
N GLU A 355 -8.49 8.85 -6.97
CA GLU A 355 -9.88 9.12 -6.64
C GLU A 355 -10.81 8.77 -7.80
N TRP A 356 -12.07 8.58 -7.46
CA TRP A 356 -13.13 8.26 -8.41
C TRP A 356 -13.77 9.52 -8.96
N VAL A 357 -14.03 9.51 -10.25
CA VAL A 357 -14.72 10.59 -10.97
C VAL A 357 -15.80 9.97 -11.83
N SER A 358 -17.01 10.55 -11.80
CA SER A 358 -18.08 10.13 -12.69
C SER A 358 -17.80 10.67 -14.10
N GLN A 359 -17.60 9.77 -15.05
CA GLN A 359 -17.35 10.06 -16.45
C GLN A 359 -18.58 9.69 -17.28
N ARG A 360 -18.71 10.25 -18.50
CA ARG A 360 -19.73 9.81 -19.43
C ARG A 360 -19.39 8.41 -19.94
N ASP A 361 -20.35 7.48 -19.92
CA ASP A 361 -20.14 6.07 -20.25
C ASP A 361 -19.80 5.82 -21.75
N ASN A 362 -19.94 6.82 -22.61
CA ASN A 362 -19.51 6.80 -24.01
C ASN A 362 -18.07 7.29 -24.23
N GLU A 363 -17.38 7.77 -23.19
CA GLU A 363 -15.94 8.06 -23.27
C GLU A 363 -15.13 6.77 -23.26
N THR A 364 -13.89 6.81 -23.76
CA THR A 364 -13.08 5.61 -23.93
C THR A 364 -11.83 5.67 -23.07
N TYR A 365 -11.67 4.66 -22.20
CA TYR A 365 -10.54 4.51 -21.29
C TYR A 365 -10.08 3.06 -21.18
N ASN A 366 -8.89 2.87 -20.60
CA ASN A 366 -8.47 1.56 -20.11
C ASN A 366 -9.43 1.07 -19.01
N PHE A 367 -9.37 -0.18 -18.65
CA PHE A 367 -10.28 -0.74 -17.64
C PHE A 367 -9.66 -1.91 -16.87
N ILE A 368 -10.21 -2.20 -15.69
CA ILE A 368 -9.75 -3.30 -14.85
C ILE A 368 -10.84 -4.36 -14.79
N CYS A 369 -10.51 -5.57 -15.25
CA CYS A 369 -11.35 -6.74 -15.08
C CYS A 369 -11.00 -7.49 -13.78
N SER A 370 -12.01 -8.12 -13.17
CA SER A 370 -11.84 -9.10 -12.11
C SER A 370 -11.78 -10.50 -12.70
N LEU A 371 -10.91 -11.34 -12.18
CA LEU A 371 -10.79 -12.77 -12.52
C LEU A 371 -11.67 -13.68 -11.63
N GLU A 372 -12.32 -13.10 -10.62
CA GLU A 372 -13.29 -13.73 -9.71
C GLU A 372 -14.65 -13.04 -9.73
#